data_70b7fd16c4f6d8f25f7de5f3701b8b09
#
_entry.id   70b7fd16c4f6d8f25f7de5f3701b8b09
#
_cell.length_a   1.000
_cell.length_b   1.000
_cell.length_c   1.000
_cell.angle_alpha   90.00
_cell.angle_beta   90.00
_cell.angle_gamma   90.00
#
_symmetry.space_group_name_H-M   'P 1'
#
loop_
_entity.id
_entity.type
_entity.pdbx_description
1 polymer ?
#
loop_
_entity_poly.entity_id
_entity_poly.type
_entity_poly.pdbx_seq_one_letter_code
_entity_poly.pdbx_strand_id
1 'polypeptide(L)'
;MKVLKPIRELIDRDRVFDVVNPSLRAPELDVSHGTVLYLEDISVSFDGFRALNNLTLYIGAGELRCIIGPNGAGKTTMMDVITGKTRPDTGSAFFGQTIDLLRLSEPDIAQAGIGRKFQSPTVFEQHTVFENLELAMAGPRGVWTMLFARLSAEQRDRIDSVLTLIGLQHLRLSLAGSLSHGQKQWLEIGMLLMQDPALLLVDEPVAGMTPQETERTAELLLSLAGERSVVVVEHDMAFVRSIARTVTVLHEGSVLAEGSMDQVQNNQRVMEVYLGEQL
;
A
#
# COMPACT_ATOMS: atom_id res chain seq x y z
N MET A 1 -7.74 1.10 -57.61
CA MET A 1 -8.64 1.59 -56.54
C MET A 1 -8.58 0.59 -55.38
N LYS A 2 -7.69 0.82 -54.42
CA LYS A 2 -7.57 -0.05 -53.25
C LYS A 2 -8.62 0.37 -52.21
N VAL A 3 -9.56 -0.51 -51.95
CA VAL A 3 -10.62 -0.33 -50.95
C VAL A 3 -9.98 -0.36 -49.60
N LEU A 4 -10.02 0.74 -48.84
CA LEU A 4 -9.67 0.81 -47.45
C LEU A 4 -10.63 -0.06 -46.63
N LYS A 5 -10.11 -1.10 -46.02
CA LYS A 5 -10.89 -1.91 -45.07
C LYS A 5 -11.35 -1.04 -43.89
N PRO A 6 -12.59 -1.22 -43.41
CA PRO A 6 -13.12 -0.37 -42.36
C PRO A 6 -12.37 -0.58 -41.03
N ILE A 7 -12.14 0.52 -40.33
CA ILE A 7 -11.44 0.63 -39.03
C ILE A 7 -11.95 -0.39 -37.97
N ARG A 8 -13.18 -0.91 -38.16
CA ARG A 8 -13.78 -1.90 -37.29
C ARG A 8 -13.02 -3.24 -37.24
N GLU A 9 -12.34 -3.65 -38.33
CA GLU A 9 -11.54 -4.90 -38.37
C GLU A 9 -10.18 -4.76 -37.67
N LEU A 10 -9.70 -3.54 -37.43
CA LEU A 10 -8.46 -3.28 -36.68
C LEU A 10 -8.67 -3.35 -35.17
N ILE A 11 -9.88 -3.07 -34.69
CA ILE A 11 -10.23 -3.11 -33.27
C ILE A 11 -10.41 -4.57 -32.77
N ASP A 12 -10.82 -5.48 -33.66
CA ASP A 12 -10.94 -6.92 -33.31
C ASP A 12 -9.59 -7.64 -33.24
N ARG A 13 -8.49 -7.03 -33.70
CA ARG A 13 -7.14 -7.62 -33.56
C ARG A 13 -6.60 -7.60 -32.13
N ASP A 14 -7.05 -6.65 -31.31
CA ASP A 14 -6.63 -6.60 -29.90
C ASP A 14 -7.25 -7.75 -29.09
N ARG A 15 -8.44 -8.26 -29.50
CA ARG A 15 -9.05 -9.44 -28.89
C ARG A 15 -8.30 -10.76 -29.17
N VAL A 16 -7.50 -10.82 -30.22
CA VAL A 16 -6.68 -12.02 -30.52
C VAL A 16 -5.53 -12.14 -29.54
N PHE A 17 -4.99 -11.02 -29.04
CA PHE A 17 -3.99 -11.04 -27.98
C PHE A 17 -4.58 -11.41 -26.62
N ASP A 18 -5.83 -11.02 -26.34
CA ASP A 18 -6.56 -11.44 -25.14
C ASP A 18 -6.92 -12.94 -25.14
N VAL A 19 -7.08 -13.54 -26.33
CA VAL A 19 -7.32 -15.00 -26.48
C VAL A 19 -6.04 -15.80 -26.38
N VAL A 20 -4.89 -15.23 -26.79
CA VAL A 20 -3.58 -15.91 -26.78
C VAL A 20 -2.89 -15.76 -25.42
N ASN A 21 -3.22 -14.72 -24.67
CA ASN A 21 -2.82 -14.55 -23.28
C ASN A 21 -4.12 -14.22 -22.50
N PRO A 22 -4.90 -15.26 -22.11
CA PRO A 22 -6.00 -14.98 -21.18
C PRO A 22 -5.33 -14.31 -20.00
N SER A 23 -5.53 -12.99 -19.84
CA SER A 23 -5.28 -12.31 -18.60
C SER A 23 -5.98 -13.17 -17.57
N LEU A 24 -5.22 -13.93 -16.81
CA LEU A 24 -5.71 -14.60 -15.62
C LEU A 24 -6.43 -13.46 -14.90
N ARG A 25 -7.77 -13.47 -14.89
CA ARG A 25 -8.54 -12.53 -14.09
C ARG A 25 -7.88 -12.62 -12.74
N ALA A 26 -7.36 -11.50 -12.25
CA ALA A 26 -6.78 -11.47 -10.91
C ALA A 26 -7.78 -12.19 -10.02
N PRO A 27 -7.38 -13.25 -9.30
CA PRO A 27 -8.33 -14.03 -8.51
C PRO A 27 -9.08 -13.02 -7.64
N GLU A 28 -10.40 -13.15 -7.62
CA GLU A 28 -11.27 -12.23 -6.87
C GLU A 28 -10.88 -12.31 -5.39
N LEU A 29 -10.66 -11.17 -4.78
CA LEU A 29 -10.24 -11.09 -3.37
C LEU A 29 -11.38 -11.61 -2.49
N ASP A 30 -11.17 -12.75 -1.84
CA ASP A 30 -12.10 -13.35 -0.89
C ASP A 30 -11.70 -13.00 0.55
N VAL A 31 -12.48 -12.16 1.20
CA VAL A 31 -12.35 -11.76 2.61
C VAL A 31 -13.52 -12.23 3.47
N SER A 32 -14.25 -13.26 3.04
CA SER A 32 -15.46 -13.77 3.72
C SER A 32 -15.20 -14.21 5.17
N HIS A 33 -13.96 -14.59 5.50
CA HIS A 33 -13.55 -14.94 6.87
C HIS A 33 -13.02 -13.73 7.68
N GLY A 34 -13.17 -12.52 7.16
CA GLY A 34 -12.83 -11.29 7.88
C GLY A 34 -11.32 -10.95 7.92
N THR A 35 -10.46 -11.73 7.28
CA THR A 35 -9.02 -11.48 7.22
C THR A 35 -8.60 -11.19 5.78
N VAL A 36 -7.83 -10.11 5.59
CA VAL A 36 -7.34 -9.65 4.28
C VAL A 36 -5.93 -10.13 3.99
N LEU A 37 -5.10 -10.33 5.00
CA LEU A 37 -3.71 -10.78 4.84
C LEU A 37 -3.39 -11.87 5.85
N TYR A 38 -2.80 -12.95 5.35
CA TYR A 38 -2.28 -14.08 6.13
C TYR A 38 -0.79 -14.23 5.84
N LEU A 39 0.04 -14.12 6.87
CA LEU A 39 1.44 -14.51 6.87
C LEU A 39 1.59 -15.62 7.89
N GLU A 40 2.10 -16.78 7.49
CA GLU A 40 2.25 -17.94 8.36
C GLU A 40 3.66 -18.51 8.27
N ASP A 41 4.35 -18.56 9.40
CA ASP A 41 5.70 -19.13 9.57
C ASP A 41 6.73 -18.58 8.58
N ILE A 42 6.58 -17.30 8.20
CA ILE A 42 7.46 -16.61 7.25
C ILE A 42 8.86 -16.47 7.85
N SER A 43 9.84 -17.05 7.17
CA SER A 43 11.27 -16.85 7.50
C SER A 43 12.03 -16.32 6.30
N VAL A 44 12.91 -15.34 6.53
CA VAL A 44 13.77 -14.71 5.53
C VAL A 44 15.16 -14.55 6.09
N SER A 45 16.17 -15.00 5.34
CA SER A 45 17.58 -14.86 5.71
C SER A 45 18.35 -14.13 4.60
N PHE A 46 19.24 -13.22 4.97
CA PHE A 46 20.18 -12.52 4.10
C PHE A 46 21.62 -12.80 4.58
N ASP A 47 22.42 -13.43 3.79
CA ASP A 47 23.85 -13.73 4.10
C ASP A 47 24.08 -14.30 5.52
N GLY A 48 23.17 -15.18 5.96
CA GLY A 48 23.21 -15.80 7.29
C GLY A 48 22.57 -15.01 8.42
N PHE A 49 22.15 -13.76 8.17
CA PHE A 49 21.34 -12.98 9.11
C PHE A 49 19.85 -13.28 8.88
N ARG A 50 19.16 -13.73 9.93
CA ARG A 50 17.74 -14.02 9.87
C ARG A 50 16.93 -12.75 10.12
N ALA A 51 16.37 -12.17 9.05
CA ALA A 51 15.58 -10.93 9.12
C ALA A 51 14.13 -11.15 9.54
N LEU A 52 13.53 -12.30 9.13
CA LEU A 52 12.24 -12.78 9.65
C LEU A 52 12.42 -14.21 10.18
N ASN A 53 11.78 -14.52 11.29
CA ASN A 53 11.93 -15.77 12.01
C ASN A 53 10.57 -16.32 12.43
N ASN A 54 10.01 -17.22 11.60
CA ASN A 54 8.68 -17.81 11.79
C ASN A 54 7.60 -16.75 12.09
N LEU A 55 7.63 -15.65 11.32
CA LEU A 55 6.66 -14.57 11.47
C LEU A 55 5.27 -15.05 11.09
N THR A 56 4.35 -15.02 12.04
CA THR A 56 2.92 -15.25 11.81
C THR A 56 2.14 -14.00 12.16
N LEU A 57 1.37 -13.47 11.19
CA LEU A 57 0.63 -12.22 11.31
C LEU A 57 -0.64 -12.27 10.46
N TYR A 58 -1.77 -11.91 11.04
CA TYR A 58 -3.07 -11.81 10.37
C TYR A 58 -3.59 -10.39 10.46
N ILE A 59 -4.03 -9.83 9.32
CA ILE A 59 -4.64 -8.50 9.26
C ILE A 59 -6.10 -8.65 8.88
N GLY A 60 -6.99 -8.05 9.67
CA GLY A 60 -8.43 -8.04 9.41
C GLY A 60 -8.82 -7.15 8.23
N ALA A 61 -9.91 -7.50 7.56
CA ALA A 61 -10.50 -6.68 6.52
C ALA A 61 -11.04 -5.37 7.14
N GLY A 62 -10.69 -4.22 6.55
CA GLY A 62 -11.04 -2.90 7.07
C GLY A 62 -10.27 -2.48 8.34
N GLU A 63 -9.30 -3.27 8.78
CA GLU A 63 -8.51 -2.97 9.97
C GLU A 63 -7.46 -1.90 9.70
N LEU A 64 -7.25 -0.98 10.66
CA LEU A 64 -6.04 -0.16 10.78
C LEU A 64 -5.13 -0.79 11.83
N ARG A 65 -4.00 -1.31 11.38
CA ARG A 65 -2.98 -1.97 12.20
C ARG A 65 -1.70 -1.13 12.20
N CYS A 66 -1.19 -0.82 13.38
CA CYS A 66 0.15 -0.25 13.50
C CYS A 66 1.17 -1.34 13.83
N ILE A 67 2.29 -1.33 13.13
CA ILE A 67 3.43 -2.22 13.36
C ILE A 67 4.59 -1.40 13.86
N ILE A 68 5.04 -1.71 15.07
CA ILE A 68 6.15 -1.04 15.73
C ILE A 68 7.26 -2.05 16.03
N GLY A 69 8.41 -1.54 16.38
CA GLY A 69 9.57 -2.37 16.76
C GLY A 69 10.86 -1.62 16.50
N PRO A 70 11.96 -2.06 17.11
CA PRO A 70 13.27 -1.45 16.94
C PRO A 70 13.80 -1.54 15.51
N ASN A 71 14.89 -0.82 15.23
CA ASN A 71 15.58 -0.96 13.96
C ASN A 71 16.13 -2.39 13.82
N GLY A 72 15.95 -2.97 12.63
CA GLY A 72 16.33 -4.37 12.40
C GLY A 72 15.29 -5.41 12.87
N ALA A 73 14.13 -5.01 13.43
CA ALA A 73 13.08 -5.94 13.87
C ALA A 73 12.40 -6.72 12.73
N GLY A 74 12.69 -6.41 11.47
CA GLY A 74 12.13 -7.10 10.30
C GLY A 74 10.96 -6.38 9.64
N LYS A 75 10.57 -5.17 10.09
CA LYS A 75 9.41 -4.41 9.57
C LYS A 75 9.44 -4.22 8.05
N THR A 76 10.53 -3.70 7.52
CA THR A 76 10.72 -3.48 6.07
C THR A 76 10.73 -4.79 5.31
N THR A 77 11.42 -5.83 5.82
CA THR A 77 11.46 -7.16 5.20
C THR A 77 10.07 -7.80 5.14
N MET A 78 9.26 -7.65 6.20
CA MET A 78 7.88 -8.10 6.19
C MET A 78 7.07 -7.41 5.08
N MET A 79 7.18 -6.08 4.95
CA MET A 79 6.50 -5.35 3.86
C MET A 79 7.03 -5.75 2.47
N ASP A 80 8.32 -6.03 2.35
CA ASP A 80 8.95 -6.52 1.12
C ASP A 80 8.45 -7.92 0.73
N VAL A 81 8.16 -8.79 1.70
CA VAL A 81 7.51 -10.10 1.47
C VAL A 81 6.08 -9.91 0.97
N ILE A 82 5.28 -9.06 1.63
CA ILE A 82 3.89 -8.80 1.26
C ILE A 82 3.79 -8.26 -0.18
N THR A 83 4.73 -7.41 -0.58
CA THR A 83 4.75 -6.81 -1.93
C THR A 83 5.47 -7.64 -2.98
N GLY A 84 6.03 -8.80 -2.61
CA GLY A 84 6.72 -9.71 -3.53
C GLY A 84 8.15 -9.31 -3.90
N LYS A 85 8.68 -8.21 -3.33
CA LYS A 85 10.04 -7.76 -3.53
C LYS A 85 11.08 -8.71 -2.91
N THR A 86 10.71 -9.37 -1.80
CA THR A 86 11.53 -10.40 -1.16
C THR A 86 10.75 -11.70 -1.10
N ARG A 87 11.38 -12.81 -1.53
CA ARG A 87 10.81 -14.16 -1.38
C ARG A 87 11.26 -14.75 -0.04
N PRO A 88 10.35 -15.30 0.77
CA PRO A 88 10.74 -15.99 2.00
C PRO A 88 11.40 -17.33 1.70
N ASP A 89 12.24 -17.78 2.64
CA ASP A 89 12.87 -19.11 2.61
C ASP A 89 11.83 -20.19 2.93
N THR A 90 10.92 -19.91 3.87
CA THR A 90 9.84 -20.79 4.31
C THR A 90 8.59 -19.98 4.66
N GLY A 91 7.47 -20.69 4.79
CA GLY A 91 6.18 -20.12 5.17
C GLY A 91 5.24 -19.90 4.01
N SER A 92 4.09 -19.31 4.29
CA SER A 92 3.05 -19.00 3.31
C SER A 92 2.53 -17.58 3.49
N ALA A 93 2.15 -16.93 2.37
CA ALA A 93 1.61 -15.57 2.35
C ALA A 93 0.40 -15.51 1.43
N PHE A 94 -0.77 -15.16 1.98
CA PHE A 94 -2.01 -15.08 1.22
C PHE A 94 -2.67 -13.72 1.39
N PHE A 95 -3.20 -13.19 0.29
CA PHE A 95 -4.08 -12.04 0.27
C PHE A 95 -5.51 -12.50 0.06
N GLY A 96 -6.36 -12.23 1.07
CA GLY A 96 -7.59 -12.96 1.20
C GLY A 96 -7.33 -14.46 1.35
N GLN A 97 -8.31 -15.29 0.97
CA GLN A 97 -8.21 -16.73 1.12
C GLN A 97 -7.62 -17.45 -0.10
N THR A 98 -7.58 -16.80 -1.25
CA THR A 98 -7.33 -17.45 -2.54
C THR A 98 -6.07 -16.98 -3.26
N ILE A 99 -5.54 -15.80 -2.92
CA ILE A 99 -4.42 -15.20 -3.65
C ILE A 99 -3.11 -15.51 -2.95
N ASP A 100 -2.35 -16.48 -3.46
CA ASP A 100 -1.01 -16.83 -2.99
C ASP A 100 0.00 -15.78 -3.49
N LEU A 101 0.46 -14.90 -2.58
CA LEU A 101 1.39 -13.81 -2.89
C LEU A 101 2.76 -14.34 -3.34
N LEU A 102 3.15 -15.54 -2.89
CA LEU A 102 4.45 -16.11 -3.23
C LEU A 102 4.53 -16.58 -4.68
N ARG A 103 3.40 -16.64 -5.39
CA ARG A 103 3.33 -17.01 -6.81
C ARG A 103 3.20 -15.83 -7.74
N LEU A 104 2.95 -14.63 -7.22
CA LEU A 104 2.73 -13.43 -8.01
C LEU A 104 4.01 -12.61 -8.14
N SER A 105 4.12 -11.84 -9.21
CA SER A 105 5.13 -10.78 -9.33
C SER A 105 4.69 -9.51 -8.58
N GLU A 106 5.63 -8.59 -8.30
CA GLU A 106 5.30 -7.29 -7.67
C GLU A 106 4.17 -6.54 -8.40
N PRO A 107 4.19 -6.41 -9.76
CA PRO A 107 3.09 -5.78 -10.48
C PRO A 107 1.74 -6.50 -10.34
N ASP A 108 1.76 -7.86 -10.29
CA ASP A 108 0.52 -8.63 -10.13
C ASP A 108 -0.07 -8.46 -8.73
N ILE A 109 0.80 -8.38 -7.70
CA ILE A 109 0.39 -8.09 -6.32
C ILE A 109 -0.25 -6.70 -6.22
N ALA A 110 0.36 -5.69 -6.85
CA ALA A 110 -0.21 -4.35 -6.90
C ALA A 110 -1.58 -4.34 -7.62
N GLN A 111 -1.71 -5.09 -8.72
CA GLN A 111 -2.99 -5.24 -9.44
C GLN A 111 -4.03 -6.04 -8.65
N ALA A 112 -3.60 -6.97 -7.81
CA ALA A 112 -4.50 -7.70 -6.91
C ALA A 112 -5.10 -6.80 -5.82
N GLY A 113 -4.55 -5.60 -5.58
CA GLY A 113 -5.10 -4.61 -4.66
C GLY A 113 -4.27 -4.36 -3.41
N ILE A 114 -2.95 -4.63 -3.44
CA ILE A 114 -2.02 -4.22 -2.39
C ILE A 114 -1.23 -3.00 -2.84
N GLY A 115 -1.48 -1.86 -2.19
CA GLY A 115 -0.73 -0.62 -2.42
C GLY A 115 0.34 -0.41 -1.35
N ARG A 116 1.55 0.00 -1.74
CA ARG A 116 2.60 0.37 -0.79
C ARG A 116 3.11 1.78 -1.04
N LYS A 117 3.09 2.59 0.03
CA LYS A 117 3.79 3.86 0.11
C LYS A 117 5.20 3.62 0.67
N PHE A 118 6.21 4.07 -0.06
CA PHE A 118 7.60 4.02 0.37
C PHE A 118 7.97 5.22 1.26
N GLN A 119 9.10 5.14 1.95
CA GLN A 119 9.59 6.22 2.85
C GLN A 119 9.81 7.55 2.10
N SER A 120 10.37 7.52 0.90
CA SER A 120 10.59 8.74 0.09
C SER A 120 9.45 8.91 -0.91
N PRO A 121 8.82 10.11 -0.98
CA PRO A 121 7.73 10.35 -1.93
C PRO A 121 8.17 10.18 -3.38
N THR A 122 7.39 9.43 -4.15
CA THR A 122 7.63 9.13 -5.58
C THR A 122 6.64 9.86 -6.47
N VAL A 123 6.58 11.20 -6.33
CA VAL A 123 5.71 12.06 -7.15
C VAL A 123 6.44 12.55 -8.40
N PHE A 124 5.70 12.76 -9.48
CA PHE A 124 6.21 13.35 -10.71
C PHE A 124 6.27 14.89 -10.56
N GLU A 125 7.41 15.41 -10.13
CA GLU A 125 7.58 16.82 -9.72
C GLU A 125 7.28 17.84 -10.83
N GLN A 126 7.47 17.49 -12.10
CA GLN A 126 7.22 18.33 -13.26
C GLN A 126 5.76 18.33 -13.73
N HIS A 127 4.93 17.47 -13.13
CA HIS A 127 3.50 17.40 -13.40
C HIS A 127 2.70 18.08 -12.29
N THR A 128 1.50 18.51 -12.63
CA THR A 128 0.56 19.06 -11.64
C THR A 128 0.08 17.96 -10.67
N VAL A 129 -0.48 18.38 -9.53
CA VAL A 129 -1.12 17.48 -8.58
C VAL A 129 -2.22 16.63 -9.25
N PHE A 130 -3.01 17.27 -10.14
CA PHE A 130 -4.04 16.58 -10.90
C PHE A 130 -3.46 15.52 -11.85
N GLU A 131 -2.44 15.88 -12.62
CA GLU A 131 -1.78 14.97 -13.57
C GLU A 131 -1.10 13.78 -12.87
N ASN A 132 -0.55 13.97 -11.66
CA ASN A 132 -0.02 12.87 -10.86
C ASN A 132 -1.10 11.84 -10.53
N LEU A 133 -2.29 12.29 -10.11
CA LEU A 133 -3.42 11.39 -9.83
C LEU A 133 -3.95 10.72 -11.10
N GLU A 134 -4.01 11.46 -12.22
CA GLU A 134 -4.40 10.93 -13.53
C GLU A 134 -3.46 9.81 -13.98
N LEU A 135 -2.14 10.01 -13.89
CA LEU A 135 -1.12 9.02 -14.26
C LEU A 135 -1.16 7.77 -13.37
N ALA A 136 -1.56 7.92 -12.11
CA ALA A 136 -1.67 6.82 -11.15
C ALA A 136 -2.96 5.99 -11.32
N MET A 137 -3.92 6.47 -12.11
CA MET A 137 -5.21 5.80 -12.28
C MET A 137 -5.07 4.43 -12.92
N ALA A 138 -5.71 3.42 -12.35
CA ALA A 138 -5.83 2.11 -12.98
C ALA A 138 -6.63 2.22 -14.27
N GLY A 139 -6.07 1.76 -15.39
CA GLY A 139 -6.74 1.81 -16.68
C GLY A 139 -6.13 0.86 -17.71
N PRO A 140 -6.84 0.60 -18.80
CA PRO A 140 -6.32 -0.24 -19.88
C PRO A 140 -5.06 0.38 -20.48
N ARG A 141 -3.95 -0.36 -20.43
CA ARG A 141 -2.61 0.07 -20.84
C ARG A 141 -2.34 -0.07 -22.35
N GLY A 142 -3.38 -0.05 -23.18
CA GLY A 142 -3.23 -0.11 -24.63
C GLY A 142 -2.61 1.19 -25.19
N VAL A 143 -1.57 1.09 -26.02
CA VAL A 143 -0.86 2.24 -26.61
C VAL A 143 -1.82 3.20 -27.33
N TRP A 144 -2.83 2.68 -28.02
CA TRP A 144 -3.86 3.45 -28.71
C TRP A 144 -4.87 4.10 -27.76
N THR A 145 -5.19 3.46 -26.65
CA THR A 145 -6.08 4.01 -25.62
C THR A 145 -5.39 5.20 -24.92
N MET A 146 -4.08 5.12 -24.67
CA MET A 146 -3.32 6.23 -24.09
C MET A 146 -3.18 7.44 -25.02
N LEU A 147 -3.01 7.23 -26.33
CA LEU A 147 -2.83 8.32 -27.30
C LEU A 147 -4.11 9.14 -27.54
N PHE A 148 -5.29 8.56 -27.29
CA PHE A 148 -6.60 9.18 -27.53
C PHE A 148 -7.46 9.25 -26.26
N ALA A 149 -6.90 8.94 -25.09
CA ALA A 149 -7.64 8.96 -23.84
C ALA A 149 -8.04 10.40 -23.48
N ARG A 150 -9.33 10.64 -23.47
CA ARG A 150 -9.93 11.76 -22.75
C ARG A 150 -10.52 11.19 -21.47
N LEU A 151 -10.19 11.81 -20.33
CA LEU A 151 -10.80 11.48 -19.07
C LEU A 151 -12.32 11.51 -19.19
N SER A 152 -12.98 10.41 -18.78
CA SER A 152 -14.42 10.39 -18.62
C SER A 152 -14.85 11.32 -17.47
N ALA A 153 -16.15 11.63 -17.39
CA ALA A 153 -16.69 12.40 -16.27
C ALA A 153 -16.43 11.67 -14.94
N GLU A 154 -16.67 10.36 -14.88
CA GLU A 154 -16.46 9.51 -13.72
C GLU A 154 -15.00 9.50 -13.26
N GLN A 155 -14.04 9.46 -14.19
CA GLN A 155 -12.62 9.53 -13.88
C GLN A 155 -12.23 10.88 -13.27
N ARG A 156 -12.78 11.99 -13.78
CA ARG A 156 -12.55 13.32 -13.22
C ARG A 156 -13.14 13.44 -11.82
N ASP A 157 -14.38 12.97 -11.63
CA ASP A 157 -15.06 12.98 -10.33
C ASP A 157 -14.28 12.14 -9.31
N ARG A 158 -13.68 11.02 -9.73
CA ARG A 158 -12.82 10.22 -8.87
C ARG A 158 -11.56 10.97 -8.46
N ILE A 159 -10.87 11.65 -9.39
CA ILE A 159 -9.70 12.49 -9.08
C ILE A 159 -10.11 13.60 -8.11
N ASP A 160 -11.22 14.29 -8.35
CA ASP A 160 -11.70 15.37 -7.51
C ASP A 160 -12.09 14.88 -6.09
N SER A 161 -12.65 13.68 -5.99
CA SER A 161 -12.94 13.03 -4.71
C SER A 161 -11.65 12.70 -3.94
N VAL A 162 -10.64 12.15 -4.61
CA VAL A 162 -9.33 11.86 -3.99
C VAL A 162 -8.61 13.15 -3.60
N LEU A 163 -8.64 14.19 -4.44
CA LEU A 163 -8.09 15.52 -4.10
C LEU A 163 -8.73 16.09 -2.84
N THR A 164 -10.04 15.90 -2.70
CA THR A 164 -10.79 16.31 -1.50
C THR A 164 -10.33 15.55 -0.28
N LEU A 165 -10.23 14.22 -0.39
CA LEU A 165 -9.83 13.34 0.70
C LEU A 165 -8.41 13.66 1.21
N ILE A 166 -7.44 13.81 0.30
CA ILE A 166 -6.06 14.17 0.66
C ILE A 166 -5.87 15.69 0.92
N GLY A 167 -6.92 16.52 0.69
CA GLY A 167 -6.99 17.96 0.98
C GLY A 167 -6.12 18.84 0.10
N LEU A 168 -5.88 18.42 -1.12
CA LEU A 168 -5.06 19.16 -2.10
C LEU A 168 -5.88 19.81 -3.22
N GLN A 169 -7.22 19.97 -3.07
CA GLN A 169 -8.09 20.55 -4.11
C GLN A 169 -7.60 21.94 -4.55
N HIS A 170 -7.17 22.79 -3.59
CA HIS A 170 -6.70 24.14 -3.84
C HIS A 170 -5.37 24.21 -4.56
N LEU A 171 -4.60 23.07 -4.59
CA LEU A 171 -3.32 22.93 -5.28
C LEU A 171 -3.43 22.07 -6.54
N ARG A 172 -4.64 21.80 -7.01
CA ARG A 172 -4.92 20.92 -8.16
C ARG A 172 -4.02 21.19 -9.37
N LEU A 173 -3.81 22.46 -9.72
CA LEU A 173 -3.04 22.89 -10.88
C LEU A 173 -1.59 23.28 -10.54
N SER A 174 -1.19 23.17 -9.29
CA SER A 174 0.19 23.43 -8.86
C SER A 174 1.09 22.28 -9.26
N LEU A 175 2.34 22.56 -9.59
CA LEU A 175 3.35 21.53 -9.83
C LEU A 175 3.63 20.78 -8.53
N ALA A 176 3.72 19.44 -8.60
CA ALA A 176 4.01 18.60 -7.44
C ALA A 176 5.39 18.92 -6.82
N GLY A 177 6.34 19.41 -7.64
CA GLY A 177 7.64 19.87 -7.15
C GLY A 177 7.57 21.04 -6.17
N SER A 178 6.51 21.88 -6.23
CA SER A 178 6.32 23.04 -5.36
C SER A 178 5.64 22.70 -4.02
N LEU A 179 5.19 21.47 -3.81
CA LEU A 179 4.52 21.02 -2.61
C LEU A 179 5.50 20.90 -1.43
N SER A 180 5.00 21.12 -0.21
CA SER A 180 5.74 20.77 1.01
C SER A 180 5.97 19.25 1.07
N HIS A 181 6.88 18.82 1.96
CA HIS A 181 7.15 17.40 2.16
C HIS A 181 5.87 16.63 2.54
N GLY A 182 5.11 17.12 3.51
CA GLY A 182 3.84 16.50 3.92
C GLY A 182 2.81 16.45 2.79
N GLN A 183 2.69 17.54 1.99
CA GLN A 183 1.79 17.56 0.84
C GLN A 183 2.19 16.54 -0.24
N LYS A 184 3.50 16.32 -0.48
CA LYS A 184 3.99 15.26 -1.37
C LYS A 184 3.61 13.88 -0.85
N GLN A 185 3.71 13.65 0.45
CA GLN A 185 3.29 12.41 1.10
C GLN A 185 1.78 12.15 0.91
N TRP A 186 0.93 13.18 1.10
CA TRP A 186 -0.51 13.06 0.86
C TRP A 186 -0.84 12.80 -0.61
N LEU A 187 -0.12 13.47 -1.54
CA LEU A 187 -0.27 13.22 -2.96
C LEU A 187 0.07 11.76 -3.31
N GLU A 188 1.13 11.20 -2.75
CA GLU A 188 1.52 9.80 -2.95
C GLU A 188 0.44 8.83 -2.43
N ILE A 189 -0.13 9.09 -1.24
CA ILE A 189 -1.29 8.32 -0.75
C ILE A 189 -2.46 8.44 -1.74
N GLY A 190 -2.74 9.64 -2.24
CA GLY A 190 -3.75 9.87 -3.27
C GLY A 190 -3.51 9.06 -4.54
N MET A 191 -2.25 9.01 -5.03
CA MET A 191 -1.87 8.21 -6.20
C MET A 191 -2.13 6.71 -5.95
N LEU A 192 -1.85 6.19 -4.76
CA LEU A 192 -2.18 4.82 -4.41
C LEU A 192 -3.71 4.59 -4.38
N LEU A 193 -4.47 5.53 -3.84
CA LEU A 193 -5.94 5.45 -3.79
C LEU A 193 -6.58 5.45 -5.19
N MET A 194 -5.94 6.04 -6.19
CA MET A 194 -6.38 5.96 -7.59
C MET A 194 -6.35 4.53 -8.16
N GLN A 195 -5.54 3.64 -7.58
CA GLN A 195 -5.45 2.22 -7.94
C GLN A 195 -6.48 1.33 -7.23
N ASP A 196 -7.27 1.90 -6.32
CA ASP A 196 -8.31 1.22 -5.54
C ASP A 196 -7.82 0.02 -4.71
N PRO A 197 -6.78 0.19 -3.89
CA PRO A 197 -6.24 -0.91 -3.11
C PRO A 197 -7.19 -1.33 -1.98
N ALA A 198 -7.31 -2.64 -1.74
CA ALA A 198 -8.00 -3.19 -0.57
C ALA A 198 -7.09 -3.23 0.68
N LEU A 199 -5.77 -3.28 0.47
CA LEU A 199 -4.75 -3.20 1.53
C LEU A 199 -3.73 -2.12 1.19
N LEU A 200 -3.57 -1.16 2.11
CA LEU A 200 -2.56 -0.11 2.06
C LEU A 200 -1.44 -0.42 3.06
N LEU A 201 -0.21 -0.45 2.59
CA LEU A 201 1.00 -0.52 3.39
C LEU A 201 1.67 0.85 3.41
N VAL A 202 1.79 1.46 4.56
CA VAL A 202 2.29 2.83 4.72
C VAL A 202 3.50 2.82 5.65
N ASP A 203 4.65 3.16 5.10
CA ASP A 203 5.93 3.13 5.81
C ASP A 203 6.30 4.56 6.24
N GLU A 204 6.40 4.79 7.55
CA GLU A 204 6.77 6.05 8.20
C GLU A 204 6.05 7.29 7.61
N PRO A 205 4.71 7.31 7.63
CA PRO A 205 3.94 8.34 6.94
C PRO A 205 4.14 9.75 7.47
N VAL A 206 4.63 9.92 8.70
CA VAL A 206 4.76 11.25 9.35
C VAL A 206 6.20 11.71 9.52
N ALA A 207 7.17 10.97 8.98
CA ALA A 207 8.57 11.37 9.06
C ALA A 207 8.80 12.76 8.45
N GLY A 208 9.39 13.68 9.25
CA GLY A 208 9.70 15.04 8.81
C GLY A 208 8.49 15.98 8.65
N MET A 209 7.32 15.60 9.15
CA MET A 209 6.11 16.43 9.14
C MET A 209 6.05 17.40 10.34
N THR A 210 5.36 18.51 10.13
CA THR A 210 4.95 19.39 11.21
C THR A 210 3.83 18.75 12.05
N PRO A 211 3.57 19.21 13.31
CA PRO A 211 2.48 18.66 14.12
C PRO A 211 1.11 18.72 13.42
N GLN A 212 0.82 19.81 12.68
CA GLN A 212 -0.43 19.97 11.95
C GLN A 212 -0.54 18.97 10.78
N GLU A 213 0.58 18.72 10.06
CA GLU A 213 0.62 17.74 8.99
C GLU A 213 0.46 16.32 9.56
N THR A 214 1.06 16.02 10.73
CA THR A 214 0.91 14.74 11.44
C THR A 214 -0.55 14.48 11.82
N GLU A 215 -1.23 15.47 12.45
CA GLU A 215 -2.64 15.37 12.82
C GLU A 215 -3.53 15.08 11.60
N ARG A 216 -3.31 15.83 10.51
CA ARG A 216 -4.05 15.64 9.27
C ARG A 216 -3.78 14.27 8.64
N THR A 217 -2.54 13.76 8.73
CA THR A 217 -2.21 12.40 8.26
C THR A 217 -2.93 11.34 9.09
N ALA A 218 -3.04 11.56 10.40
CA ALA A 218 -3.84 10.70 11.27
C ALA A 218 -5.32 10.66 10.84
N GLU A 219 -5.94 11.82 10.63
CA GLU A 219 -7.32 11.92 10.14
C GLU A 219 -7.52 11.20 8.80
N LEU A 220 -6.59 11.40 7.85
CA LEU A 220 -6.63 10.74 6.55
C LEU A 220 -6.60 9.22 6.72
N LEU A 221 -5.64 8.66 7.46
CA LEU A 221 -5.50 7.21 7.63
C LEU A 221 -6.71 6.61 8.36
N LEU A 222 -7.24 7.30 9.37
CA LEU A 222 -8.46 6.89 10.07
C LEU A 222 -9.69 6.89 9.15
N SER A 223 -9.78 7.84 8.22
CA SER A 223 -10.89 7.91 7.25
C SER A 223 -10.86 6.79 6.22
N LEU A 224 -9.68 6.20 5.96
CA LEU A 224 -9.52 5.07 5.04
C LEU A 224 -9.89 3.74 5.69
N ALA A 225 -9.74 3.63 7.01
CA ALA A 225 -10.07 2.42 7.75
C ALA A 225 -11.57 2.10 7.70
N GLY A 226 -11.89 0.81 7.63
CA GLY A 226 -13.26 0.32 7.47
C GLY A 226 -13.59 -0.03 6.02
N GLU A 227 -13.35 0.89 5.09
CA GLU A 227 -13.49 0.61 3.65
C GLU A 227 -12.27 -0.16 3.12
N ARG A 228 -11.08 0.14 3.66
CA ARG A 228 -9.79 -0.45 3.29
C ARG A 228 -9.06 -0.92 4.52
N SER A 229 -8.22 -1.92 4.37
CA SER A 229 -7.27 -2.30 5.41
C SER A 229 -6.01 -1.46 5.29
N VAL A 230 -5.51 -0.96 6.41
CA VAL A 230 -4.33 -0.07 6.45
C VAL A 230 -3.32 -0.64 7.44
N VAL A 231 -2.11 -0.91 6.98
CA VAL A 231 -0.97 -1.27 7.81
C VAL A 231 0.00 -0.11 7.83
N VAL A 232 0.27 0.42 9.00
CA VAL A 232 1.19 1.55 9.22
C VAL A 232 2.41 1.04 9.99
N VAL A 233 3.58 1.17 9.40
CA VAL A 233 4.86 0.95 10.10
C VAL A 233 5.34 2.29 10.62
N GLU A 234 5.53 2.40 11.92
CA GLU A 234 5.91 3.67 12.56
C GLU A 234 6.76 3.46 13.82
N HIS A 235 7.48 4.51 14.20
CA HIS A 235 8.28 4.57 15.41
C HIS A 235 7.86 5.77 16.32
N ASP A 236 7.05 6.70 15.83
CA ASP A 236 6.46 7.78 16.63
C ASP A 236 5.29 7.24 17.47
N MET A 237 5.53 7.03 18.77
CA MET A 237 4.53 6.45 19.68
C MET A 237 3.34 7.37 19.91
N ALA A 238 3.49 8.70 19.79
CA ALA A 238 2.39 9.64 19.94
C ALA A 238 1.44 9.52 18.73
N PHE A 239 2.00 9.43 17.53
CA PHE A 239 1.23 9.19 16.32
C PHE A 239 0.56 7.82 16.33
N VAL A 240 1.29 6.74 16.66
CA VAL A 240 0.71 5.40 16.79
C VAL A 240 -0.46 5.40 17.76
N ARG A 241 -0.34 6.03 18.93
CA ARG A 241 -1.42 6.15 19.91
C ARG A 241 -2.66 6.87 19.36
N SER A 242 -2.48 7.83 18.47
CA SER A 242 -3.59 8.60 17.90
C SER A 242 -4.43 7.85 16.89
N ILE A 243 -3.85 6.84 16.20
CA ILE A 243 -4.52 6.12 15.10
C ILE A 243 -4.77 4.64 15.38
N ALA A 244 -3.93 3.99 16.20
CA ALA A 244 -3.93 2.53 16.33
C ALA A 244 -5.14 2.03 17.14
N ARG A 245 -5.89 1.10 16.54
CA ARG A 245 -6.81 0.22 17.27
C ARG A 245 -6.08 -1.02 17.77
N THR A 246 -5.24 -1.60 16.92
CA THR A 246 -4.39 -2.74 17.23
C THR A 246 -2.95 -2.40 16.88
N VAL A 247 -2.03 -2.75 17.76
CA VAL A 247 -0.59 -2.58 17.61
C VAL A 247 0.05 -3.96 17.62
N THR A 248 0.93 -4.23 16.66
CA THR A 248 1.80 -5.41 16.63
C THR A 248 3.23 -4.96 16.85
N VAL A 249 3.91 -5.53 17.82
CA VAL A 249 5.33 -5.30 18.10
C VAL A 249 6.15 -6.38 17.42
N LEU A 250 7.04 -6.00 16.51
CA LEU A 250 8.04 -6.89 15.94
C LEU A 250 9.36 -6.77 16.69
N HIS A 251 9.99 -7.91 16.94
CA HIS A 251 11.33 -8.00 17.50
C HIS A 251 12.03 -9.24 16.94
N GLU A 252 13.27 -9.09 16.50
CA GLU A 252 14.10 -10.18 15.94
C GLU A 252 13.36 -11.03 14.88
N GLY A 253 12.61 -10.37 14.00
CA GLY A 253 11.88 -11.00 12.90
C GLY A 253 10.62 -11.76 13.29
N SER A 254 10.15 -11.65 14.52
CA SER A 254 8.95 -12.33 15.04
C SER A 254 7.96 -11.34 15.67
N VAL A 255 6.69 -11.74 15.84
CA VAL A 255 5.72 -10.99 16.63
C VAL A 255 6.01 -11.20 18.11
N LEU A 256 6.39 -10.13 18.81
CA LEU A 256 6.64 -10.14 20.25
C LEU A 256 5.35 -10.00 21.08
N ALA A 257 4.49 -9.08 20.66
CA ALA A 257 3.21 -8.78 21.30
C ALA A 257 2.23 -8.18 20.31
N GLU A 258 0.94 -8.39 20.58
CA GLU A 258 -0.16 -7.83 19.82
C GLU A 258 -1.31 -7.45 20.75
N GLY A 259 -1.99 -6.33 20.48
CA GLY A 259 -3.14 -5.87 21.25
C GLY A 259 -3.38 -4.38 21.14
N SER A 260 -4.19 -3.82 22.03
CA SER A 260 -4.35 -2.37 22.14
C SER A 260 -3.03 -1.70 22.56
N MET A 261 -2.91 -0.40 22.30
CA MET A 261 -1.72 0.37 22.70
C MET A 261 -1.42 0.20 24.21
N ASP A 262 -2.44 0.21 25.06
CA ASP A 262 -2.27 0.06 26.51
C ASP A 262 -1.79 -1.36 26.89
N GLN A 263 -2.31 -2.41 26.22
CA GLN A 263 -1.86 -3.79 26.43
C GLN A 263 -0.39 -3.96 26.06
N VAL A 264 0.00 -3.40 24.91
CA VAL A 264 1.38 -3.48 24.40
C VAL A 264 2.35 -2.72 25.31
N GLN A 265 2.00 -1.50 25.75
CA GLN A 265 2.85 -0.70 26.64
C GLN A 265 3.06 -1.31 28.03
N ASN A 266 2.06 -2.06 28.53
CA ASN A 266 2.14 -2.74 29.83
C ASN A 266 2.72 -4.16 29.70
N ASN A 267 3.11 -4.60 28.53
CA ASN A 267 3.71 -5.92 28.32
C ASN A 267 5.16 -5.90 28.79
N GLN A 268 5.50 -6.73 29.76
CA GLN A 268 6.83 -6.79 30.36
C GLN A 268 7.95 -7.04 29.32
N ARG A 269 7.72 -7.97 28.38
CA ARG A 269 8.70 -8.26 27.30
C ARG A 269 8.92 -7.08 26.36
N VAL A 270 7.86 -6.33 26.05
CA VAL A 270 7.96 -5.12 25.23
C VAL A 270 8.78 -4.05 25.97
N MET A 271 8.49 -3.85 27.26
CA MET A 271 9.27 -2.90 28.10
C MET A 271 10.75 -3.28 28.16
N GLU A 272 11.09 -4.55 28.34
CA GLU A 272 12.49 -5.03 28.39
C GLU A 272 13.22 -4.75 27.07
N VAL A 273 12.58 -4.97 25.91
CA VAL A 273 13.18 -4.69 24.60
C VAL A 273 13.42 -3.20 24.40
N TYR A 274 12.44 -2.35 24.68
CA TYR A 274 12.58 -0.90 24.51
C TYR A 274 13.49 -0.22 25.54
N LEU A 275 13.56 -0.74 26.79
CA LEU A 275 14.47 -0.25 27.82
C LEU A 275 15.91 -0.77 27.62
N GLY A 276 16.06 -1.98 27.09
CA GLY A 276 17.37 -2.57 26.82
C GLY A 276 18.16 -1.90 25.69
N GLU A 277 17.48 -1.19 24.77
CA GLU A 277 18.11 -0.40 23.71
C GLU A 277 18.56 1.00 24.16
N GLN A 278 18.17 1.44 25.36
CA GLN A 278 18.57 2.74 25.93
C GLN A 278 19.83 2.66 26.84
N LEU A 279 20.40 1.45 26.98
CA LEU A 279 21.65 1.19 27.68
C LEU A 279 22.77 0.81 26.70
#